data_97ef9d77951f7d5bf3d601e4dee643af
#
_entry.id   97ef9d77951f7d5bf3d601e4dee643af
#
_cell.length_a   1.000
_cell.length_b   1.000
_cell.length_c   1.000
_cell.angle_alpha   90.00
_cell.angle_beta   90.00
_cell.angle_gamma   90.00
#
_symmetry.space_group_name_H-M   'P 1'
#
loop_
_entity.id
_entity.type
_entity.pdbx_description
1 polymer ?
#
loop_
_entity_poly.entity_id
_entity_poly.type
_entity_poly.pdbx_seq_one_letter_code
_entity_poly.pdbx_strand_id
1 'polypeptide(L)'
;MQCNFADKTVLITGGSRGQGAAEARLFAQAGARVVIGDVLDAEGGELARSFAQAKGKAEYRHLDVTSEQDWRDTVAFAMKTFGALHVLVNNAGISLRGVDLAGTARADWERVLAVNLTGPFLGIQACAPVIRASGGGAIVNIGSTAGINGHFAAAYSASKWGLRGLTKAAAMEYATWKIRVNAVHPSIVETPMVAGAGNFVEAMESMTPMGRGASLADVAHAVLFLASDEASFLTGLDLPVDGGFTELGTYAQVRRRATGQGQALR
;
A
#
# COMPACT_ATOMS: atom_id res chain seq x y z
N MET A 1 -8.46 -14.63 -14.67
CA MET A 1 -7.69 -13.59 -15.38
C MET A 1 -6.30 -13.59 -14.76
N GLN A 2 -5.24 -13.72 -15.51
CA GLN A 2 -3.87 -13.77 -14.96
C GLN A 2 -3.18 -12.49 -15.39
N CYS A 3 -3.09 -11.51 -14.44
CA CYS A 3 -2.39 -10.26 -14.71
C CYS A 3 -0.95 -10.57 -15.15
N ASN A 4 -0.53 -10.05 -16.30
CA ASN A 4 0.79 -10.30 -16.86
C ASN A 4 1.66 -9.05 -16.70
N PHE A 5 2.80 -9.20 -16.03
CA PHE A 5 3.80 -8.15 -15.83
C PHE A 5 5.14 -8.48 -16.48
N ALA A 6 5.15 -9.41 -17.45
CA ALA A 6 6.35 -9.66 -18.25
C ALA A 6 6.88 -8.33 -18.83
N ASP A 7 8.19 -8.10 -18.68
CA ASP A 7 8.88 -6.88 -19.08
C ASP A 7 8.47 -5.57 -18.37
N LYS A 8 7.56 -5.61 -17.41
CA LYS A 8 7.26 -4.45 -16.55
C LYS A 8 8.24 -4.38 -15.37
N THR A 9 8.63 -3.18 -15.02
CA THR A 9 9.42 -2.90 -13.79
C THR A 9 8.53 -2.23 -12.76
N VAL A 10 8.55 -2.74 -11.53
CA VAL A 10 7.73 -2.30 -10.40
C VAL A 10 8.63 -1.87 -9.26
N LEU A 11 8.44 -0.68 -8.72
CA LEU A 11 9.07 -0.21 -7.48
C LEU A 11 8.05 -0.26 -6.34
N ILE A 12 8.41 -0.93 -5.24
CA ILE A 12 7.55 -1.09 -4.05
C ILE A 12 8.28 -0.50 -2.85
N THR A 13 7.70 0.49 -2.19
CA THR A 13 8.24 1.05 -0.95
C THR A 13 7.78 0.29 0.28
N GLY A 14 8.63 0.19 1.32
CA GLY A 14 8.35 -0.66 2.47
C GLY A 14 8.23 -2.13 2.07
N GLY A 15 9.01 -2.55 1.06
CA GLY A 15 8.88 -3.82 0.38
C GLY A 15 9.57 -5.00 1.07
N SER A 16 10.33 -4.77 2.16
CA SER A 16 11.16 -5.82 2.78
C SER A 16 10.37 -6.83 3.61
N ARG A 17 9.21 -6.46 4.14
CA ARG A 17 8.39 -7.33 5.00
C ARG A 17 6.90 -7.07 4.87
N GLY A 18 6.09 -7.91 5.51
CA GLY A 18 4.64 -7.75 5.61
C GLY A 18 3.96 -7.63 4.25
N GLN A 19 3.10 -6.62 4.11
CA GLN A 19 2.30 -6.40 2.90
C GLN A 19 3.16 -6.12 1.67
N GLY A 20 4.17 -5.23 1.78
CA GLY A 20 5.05 -4.91 0.65
C GLY A 20 5.85 -6.12 0.15
N ALA A 21 6.30 -7.01 1.05
CA ALA A 21 6.96 -8.25 0.65
C ALA A 21 6.00 -9.24 -0.05
N ALA A 22 4.73 -9.29 0.38
CA ALA A 22 3.70 -10.09 -0.29
C ALA A 22 3.40 -9.55 -1.70
N GLU A 23 3.29 -8.23 -1.84
CA GLU A 23 3.15 -7.56 -3.13
C GLU A 23 4.35 -7.84 -4.04
N ALA A 24 5.58 -7.70 -3.53
CA ALA A 24 6.80 -7.99 -4.28
C ALA A 24 6.82 -9.43 -4.81
N ARG A 25 6.44 -10.42 -3.99
CA ARG A 25 6.34 -11.82 -4.39
C ARG A 25 5.30 -12.02 -5.50
N LEU A 26 4.13 -11.42 -5.35
CA LEU A 26 3.04 -11.56 -6.32
C LEU A 26 3.40 -10.92 -7.67
N PHE A 27 4.01 -9.72 -7.68
CA PHE A 27 4.50 -9.09 -8.91
C PHE A 27 5.58 -9.93 -9.59
N ALA A 28 6.53 -10.47 -8.84
CA ALA A 28 7.57 -11.33 -9.39
C ALA A 28 7.00 -12.63 -9.99
N GLN A 29 6.01 -13.25 -9.35
CA GLN A 29 5.27 -14.41 -9.87
C GLN A 29 4.51 -14.07 -11.15
N ALA A 30 4.01 -12.84 -11.28
CA ALA A 30 3.38 -12.34 -12.50
C ALA A 30 4.39 -11.94 -13.61
N GLY A 31 5.70 -12.14 -13.38
CA GLY A 31 6.76 -11.91 -14.36
C GLY A 31 7.41 -10.53 -14.29
N ALA A 32 7.10 -9.70 -13.30
CA ALA A 32 7.70 -8.38 -13.16
C ALA A 32 9.17 -8.43 -12.76
N ARG A 33 9.91 -7.38 -13.13
CA ARG A 33 11.18 -6.98 -12.52
C ARG A 33 10.83 -6.09 -11.31
N VAL A 34 11.29 -6.46 -10.11
CA VAL A 34 10.88 -5.77 -8.88
C VAL A 34 12.05 -5.02 -8.25
N VAL A 35 11.87 -3.75 -7.94
CA VAL A 35 12.76 -2.99 -7.06
C VAL A 35 12.08 -2.91 -5.68
N ILE A 36 12.74 -3.46 -4.68
CA ILE A 36 12.33 -3.43 -3.29
C ILE A 36 13.00 -2.23 -2.63
N GLY A 37 12.24 -1.18 -2.36
CA GLY A 37 12.71 0.00 -1.63
C GLY A 37 12.34 -0.06 -0.16
N ASP A 38 13.31 0.00 0.75
CA ASP A 38 13.05 -0.03 2.20
C ASP A 38 14.26 0.53 2.98
N VAL A 39 14.06 0.85 4.25
CA VAL A 39 15.14 1.18 5.19
C VAL A 39 15.71 -0.07 5.90
N LEU A 40 15.09 -1.21 5.72
CA LEU A 40 15.46 -2.50 6.32
C LEU A 40 16.43 -3.25 5.39
N ASP A 41 17.71 -2.84 5.39
CA ASP A 41 18.71 -3.32 4.43
C ASP A 41 18.93 -4.85 4.46
N ALA A 42 18.97 -5.44 5.66
CA ALA A 42 19.21 -6.87 5.82
C ALA A 42 18.04 -7.70 5.25
N GLU A 43 16.81 -7.40 5.69
CA GLU A 43 15.59 -8.10 5.28
C GLU A 43 15.31 -7.91 3.78
N GLY A 44 15.50 -6.69 3.27
CA GLY A 44 15.30 -6.38 1.85
C GLY A 44 16.30 -7.11 0.95
N GLY A 45 17.57 -7.12 1.35
CA GLY A 45 18.60 -7.86 0.64
C GLY A 45 18.39 -9.38 0.66
N GLU A 46 17.92 -9.93 1.79
CA GLU A 46 17.57 -11.35 1.88
C GLU A 46 16.38 -11.70 0.98
N LEU A 47 15.34 -10.87 1.02
CA LEU A 47 14.17 -11.05 0.17
C LEU A 47 14.55 -11.01 -1.32
N ALA A 48 15.35 -10.04 -1.77
CA ALA A 48 15.79 -9.96 -3.15
C ALA A 48 16.58 -11.20 -3.59
N ARG A 49 17.49 -11.69 -2.75
CA ARG A 49 18.22 -12.95 -3.00
C ARG A 49 17.29 -14.16 -3.15
N SER A 50 16.21 -14.22 -2.37
CA SER A 50 15.23 -15.32 -2.46
C SER A 50 14.53 -15.38 -3.82
N PHE A 51 14.31 -14.24 -4.47
CA PHE A 51 13.75 -14.20 -5.83
C PHE A 51 14.72 -14.71 -6.88
N ALA A 52 16.01 -14.39 -6.78
CA ALA A 52 17.02 -14.88 -7.71
C ALA A 52 17.09 -16.42 -7.70
N GLN A 53 16.96 -17.05 -6.53
CA GLN A 53 16.88 -18.50 -6.40
C GLN A 53 15.65 -19.12 -7.11
N ALA A 54 14.53 -18.38 -7.14
CA ALA A 54 13.29 -18.77 -7.82
C ALA A 54 13.24 -18.31 -9.29
N LYS A 55 14.38 -17.91 -9.90
CA LYS A 55 14.48 -17.34 -11.26
C LYS A 55 13.68 -16.05 -11.46
N GLY A 56 13.31 -15.38 -10.41
CA GLY A 56 12.70 -14.05 -10.42
C GLY A 56 13.76 -12.94 -10.60
N LYS A 57 13.32 -11.76 -10.99
CA LYS A 57 14.18 -10.58 -11.13
C LYS A 57 13.77 -9.54 -10.09
N ALA A 58 14.43 -9.55 -8.94
CA ALA A 58 14.23 -8.55 -7.90
C ALA A 58 15.56 -8.03 -7.38
N GLU A 59 15.61 -6.73 -7.15
CA GLU A 59 16.75 -6.02 -6.59
C GLU A 59 16.31 -5.20 -5.37
N TYR A 60 17.17 -5.13 -4.38
CA TYR A 60 16.97 -4.28 -3.21
C TYR A 60 17.69 -2.96 -3.37
N ARG A 61 17.05 -1.88 -2.91
CA ARG A 61 17.68 -0.56 -2.77
C ARG A 61 17.25 0.07 -1.45
N HIS A 62 18.22 0.59 -0.67
CA HIS A 62 17.92 1.44 0.48
C HIS A 62 17.08 2.63 0.03
N LEU A 63 15.96 2.86 0.71
CA LEU A 63 15.04 3.97 0.42
C LEU A 63 14.34 4.41 1.69
N ASP A 64 14.78 5.53 2.26
CA ASP A 64 13.96 6.32 3.16
C ASP A 64 13.02 7.18 2.32
N VAL A 65 11.72 6.89 2.37
CA VAL A 65 10.71 7.61 1.58
C VAL A 65 10.61 9.10 1.92
N THR A 66 11.18 9.55 3.03
CA THR A 66 11.24 10.97 3.42
C THR A 66 12.43 11.71 2.81
N SER A 67 13.37 10.99 2.18
CA SER A 67 14.58 11.51 1.57
C SER A 67 14.42 11.69 0.07
N GLU A 68 14.44 12.95 -0.40
CA GLU A 68 14.44 13.22 -1.85
C GLU A 68 15.66 12.62 -2.56
N GLN A 69 16.82 12.56 -1.87
CA GLN A 69 18.03 11.99 -2.44
C GLN A 69 17.87 10.48 -2.68
N ASP A 70 17.32 9.75 -1.70
CA ASP A 70 17.09 8.30 -1.83
C ASP A 70 16.10 8.00 -2.97
N TRP A 71 15.09 8.86 -3.16
CA TRP A 71 14.20 8.73 -4.32
C TRP A 71 14.94 8.90 -5.65
N ARG A 72 15.78 9.95 -5.79
CA ARG A 72 16.60 10.16 -6.99
C ARG A 72 17.48 8.95 -7.29
N ASP A 73 18.18 8.47 -6.27
CA ASP A 73 19.10 7.34 -6.38
C ASP A 73 18.39 6.04 -6.70
N THR A 74 17.20 5.80 -6.11
CA THR A 74 16.40 4.59 -6.35
C THR A 74 15.82 4.58 -7.76
N VAL A 75 15.31 5.70 -8.25
CA VAL A 75 14.82 5.82 -9.63
C VAL A 75 15.96 5.63 -10.62
N ALA A 76 17.12 6.28 -10.40
CA ALA A 76 18.30 6.11 -11.24
C ALA A 76 18.78 4.65 -11.25
N PHE A 77 18.76 3.99 -10.10
CA PHE A 77 19.09 2.56 -9.98
C PHE A 77 18.13 1.69 -10.81
N ALA A 78 16.81 1.90 -10.68
CA ALA A 78 15.80 1.16 -11.44
C ALA A 78 16.01 1.31 -12.96
N MET A 79 16.24 2.53 -13.41
CA MET A 79 16.50 2.83 -14.82
C MET A 79 17.82 2.21 -15.33
N LYS A 80 18.89 2.26 -14.53
CA LYS A 80 20.18 1.65 -14.88
C LYS A 80 20.08 0.13 -14.96
N THR A 81 19.35 -0.50 -14.04
CA THR A 81 19.30 -1.96 -13.89
C THR A 81 18.33 -2.60 -14.87
N PHE A 82 17.16 -1.98 -15.06
CA PHE A 82 16.06 -2.58 -15.83
C PHE A 82 15.66 -1.78 -17.08
N GLY A 83 16.18 -0.58 -17.26
CA GLY A 83 15.95 0.26 -18.44
C GLY A 83 14.61 1.00 -18.46
N ALA A 84 13.68 0.68 -17.56
CA ALA A 84 12.34 1.26 -17.50
C ALA A 84 11.74 1.18 -16.09
N LEU A 85 10.75 2.01 -15.80
CA LEU A 85 9.87 1.91 -14.62
C LEU A 85 8.42 2.06 -15.09
N HIS A 86 7.55 1.14 -14.71
CA HIS A 86 6.15 1.11 -15.16
C HIS A 86 5.16 1.26 -14.02
N VAL A 87 5.53 0.79 -12.81
CA VAL A 87 4.62 0.81 -11.66
C VAL A 87 5.37 1.31 -10.43
N LEU A 88 4.70 2.19 -9.68
CA LEU A 88 5.08 2.57 -8.32
C LEU A 88 4.00 2.08 -7.35
N VAL A 89 4.39 1.35 -6.31
CA VAL A 89 3.53 1.03 -5.17
C VAL A 89 4.05 1.78 -3.95
N ASN A 90 3.33 2.81 -3.52
CA ASN A 90 3.58 3.55 -2.28
C ASN A 90 2.96 2.77 -1.11
N ASN A 91 3.70 1.75 -0.64
CA ASN A 91 3.24 0.89 0.46
C ASN A 91 3.87 1.27 1.81
N ALA A 92 5.05 1.88 1.85
CA ALA A 92 5.69 2.29 3.10
C ALA A 92 4.75 3.12 3.98
N GLY A 93 4.68 2.77 5.26
CA GLY A 93 3.83 3.48 6.20
C GLY A 93 4.08 3.08 7.65
N ILE A 94 3.81 4.01 8.55
CA ILE A 94 3.92 3.83 10.00
C ILE A 94 2.64 4.27 10.70
N SER A 95 2.38 3.71 11.87
CA SER A 95 1.30 4.12 12.78
C SER A 95 1.83 4.23 14.21
N LEU A 96 1.23 5.10 14.99
CA LEU A 96 1.48 5.20 16.44
C LEU A 96 0.45 4.35 17.17
N ARG A 97 0.90 3.51 18.10
CA ARG A 97 0.03 2.68 18.90
C ARG A 97 -0.27 3.34 20.24
N GLY A 98 -1.52 3.16 20.70
CA GLY A 98 -1.92 3.56 22.05
C GLY A 98 -1.85 5.06 22.32
N VAL A 99 -1.76 5.90 21.27
CA VAL A 99 -1.69 7.35 21.39
C VAL A 99 -2.97 7.96 20.81
N ASP A 100 -3.73 8.65 21.65
CA ASP A 100 -4.89 9.43 21.25
C ASP A 100 -4.49 10.84 20.76
N LEU A 101 -5.49 11.65 20.40
CA LEU A 101 -5.24 13.00 19.91
C LEU A 101 -4.54 13.88 20.97
N ALA A 102 -4.95 13.78 22.22
CA ALA A 102 -4.38 14.60 23.32
C ALA A 102 -2.93 14.23 23.64
N GLY A 103 -2.58 12.94 23.52
CA GLY A 103 -1.24 12.43 23.79
C GLY A 103 -0.29 12.47 22.57
N THR A 104 -0.76 12.87 21.39
CA THR A 104 0.07 12.89 20.19
C THR A 104 1.09 14.04 20.24
N ALA A 105 2.37 13.71 20.40
CA ALA A 105 3.44 14.70 20.34
C ALA A 105 3.59 15.26 18.90
N ARG A 106 3.97 16.53 18.78
CA ARG A 106 4.18 17.19 17.48
C ARG A 106 5.21 16.45 16.62
N ALA A 107 6.30 16.00 17.19
CA ALA A 107 7.32 15.24 16.46
C ALA A 107 6.78 13.91 15.89
N ASP A 108 5.93 13.23 16.63
CA ASP A 108 5.28 12.00 16.16
C ASP A 108 4.25 12.26 15.05
N TRP A 109 3.49 13.34 15.18
CA TRP A 109 2.60 13.81 14.13
C TRP A 109 3.38 14.08 12.84
N GLU A 110 4.44 14.89 12.91
CA GLU A 110 5.27 15.25 11.76
C GLU A 110 5.92 14.01 11.13
N ARG A 111 6.42 13.08 11.93
CA ARG A 111 7.02 11.81 11.45
C ARG A 111 6.02 10.94 10.70
N VAL A 112 4.80 10.80 11.20
CA VAL A 112 3.75 10.01 10.51
C VAL A 112 3.37 10.66 9.19
N LEU A 113 3.19 11.99 9.16
CA LEU A 113 2.90 12.71 7.92
C LEU A 113 4.06 12.62 6.93
N ALA A 114 5.30 12.75 7.40
CA ALA A 114 6.49 12.64 6.55
C ALA A 114 6.53 11.30 5.82
N VAL A 115 6.33 10.18 6.54
CA VAL A 115 6.38 8.86 5.93
C VAL A 115 5.14 8.57 5.10
N ASN A 116 3.93 8.79 5.65
CA ASN A 116 2.68 8.28 5.05
C ASN A 116 2.09 9.18 3.97
N LEU A 117 2.47 10.45 3.91
CA LEU A 117 1.91 11.44 2.97
C LEU A 117 3.00 12.14 2.14
N THR A 118 4.01 12.72 2.78
CA THR A 118 5.10 13.39 2.05
C THR A 118 5.92 12.35 1.26
N GLY A 119 6.20 11.18 1.83
CA GLY A 119 6.89 10.09 1.13
C GLY A 119 6.22 9.70 -0.18
N PRO A 120 4.93 9.34 -0.20
CA PRO A 120 4.19 9.11 -1.44
C PRO A 120 4.19 10.30 -2.41
N PHE A 121 4.10 11.54 -1.93
CA PHE A 121 4.21 12.72 -2.77
C PHE A 121 5.58 12.78 -3.49
N LEU A 122 6.68 12.61 -2.76
CA LEU A 122 8.04 12.58 -3.31
C LEU A 122 8.21 11.41 -4.30
N GLY A 123 7.65 10.24 -3.97
CA GLY A 123 7.66 9.06 -4.83
C GLY A 123 6.93 9.28 -6.15
N ILE A 124 5.74 9.87 -6.10
CA ILE A 124 4.97 10.23 -7.28
C ILE A 124 5.75 11.22 -8.14
N GLN A 125 6.32 12.27 -7.53
CA GLN A 125 7.08 13.29 -8.22
C GLN A 125 8.34 12.72 -8.90
N ALA A 126 9.06 11.83 -8.22
CA ALA A 126 10.27 11.21 -8.76
C ALA A 126 9.99 10.17 -9.85
N CYS A 127 8.93 9.38 -9.71
CA CYS A 127 8.65 8.25 -10.60
C CYS A 127 7.80 8.62 -11.82
N ALA A 128 6.85 9.56 -11.71
CA ALA A 128 5.93 9.86 -12.82
C ALA A 128 6.63 10.24 -14.14
N PRO A 129 7.71 11.08 -14.17
CA PRO A 129 8.41 11.40 -15.40
C PRO A 129 9.03 10.16 -16.10
N VAL A 130 9.61 9.23 -15.32
CA VAL A 130 10.23 8.04 -15.89
C VAL A 130 9.20 6.99 -16.28
N ILE A 131 8.08 6.88 -15.57
CA ILE A 131 6.93 6.05 -15.97
C ILE A 131 6.36 6.57 -17.31
N ARG A 132 6.20 7.89 -17.46
CA ARG A 132 5.82 8.50 -18.74
C ARG A 132 6.79 8.15 -19.86
N ALA A 133 8.10 8.29 -19.62
CA ALA A 133 9.13 7.96 -20.60
C ALA A 133 9.16 6.47 -20.97
N SER A 134 8.69 5.59 -20.07
CA SER A 134 8.52 4.15 -20.29
C SER A 134 7.21 3.79 -21.03
N GLY A 135 6.44 4.79 -21.48
CA GLY A 135 5.20 4.58 -22.24
C GLY A 135 3.90 4.67 -21.43
N GLY A 136 3.97 5.02 -20.16
CA GLY A 136 2.85 5.04 -19.21
C GLY A 136 2.89 3.88 -18.23
N GLY A 137 1.87 3.81 -17.35
CA GLY A 137 1.82 2.77 -16.32
C GLY A 137 0.83 3.06 -15.20
N ALA A 138 1.19 2.66 -13.98
CA ALA A 138 0.31 2.82 -12.83
C ALA A 138 1.06 3.24 -11.55
N ILE A 139 0.35 3.98 -10.70
CA ILE A 139 0.76 4.28 -9.33
C ILE A 139 -0.35 3.78 -8.41
N VAL A 140 0.01 2.95 -7.42
CA VAL A 140 -0.93 2.46 -6.43
C VAL A 140 -0.47 2.93 -5.05
N ASN A 141 -1.33 3.68 -4.38
CA ASN A 141 -1.09 4.19 -3.03
C ASN A 141 -1.79 3.29 -2.01
N ILE A 142 -1.07 2.87 -0.96
CA ILE A 142 -1.66 2.09 0.12
C ILE A 142 -2.23 3.02 1.18
N GLY A 143 -3.54 3.19 1.11
CA GLY A 143 -4.35 3.91 2.08
C GLY A 143 -4.61 3.12 3.36
N SER A 144 -5.80 3.27 3.88
CA SER A 144 -6.38 2.52 5.00
C SER A 144 -7.87 2.88 5.13
N THR A 145 -8.68 2.02 5.75
CA THR A 145 -10.02 2.40 6.21
C THR A 145 -10.01 3.60 7.17
N ALA A 146 -8.89 3.85 7.86
CA ALA A 146 -8.65 5.07 8.66
C ALA A 146 -8.61 6.37 7.83
N GLY A 147 -8.47 6.28 6.50
CA GLY A 147 -8.61 7.39 5.57
C GLY A 147 -10.00 7.51 4.95
N ILE A 148 -10.94 6.64 5.33
CA ILE A 148 -12.33 6.64 4.86
C ILE A 148 -13.28 6.93 6.03
N ASN A 149 -13.05 6.27 7.17
CA ASN A 149 -13.83 6.41 8.39
C ASN A 149 -13.09 7.25 9.44
N GLY A 150 -13.82 7.71 10.47
CA GLY A 150 -13.21 8.25 11.67
C GLY A 150 -12.31 7.21 12.36
N HIS A 151 -11.14 7.66 12.85
CA HIS A 151 -10.17 6.78 13.50
C HIS A 151 -9.48 7.53 14.66
N PHE A 152 -9.18 6.82 15.75
CA PHE A 152 -8.63 7.41 16.98
C PHE A 152 -7.16 7.85 16.84
N ALA A 153 -6.36 7.22 15.97
CA ALA A 153 -4.98 7.60 15.72
C ALA A 153 -4.92 8.82 14.79
N ALA A 154 -4.89 10.03 15.35
CA ALA A 154 -5.08 11.29 14.63
C ALA A 154 -4.09 11.50 13.48
N ALA A 155 -2.78 11.38 13.74
CA ALA A 155 -1.74 11.57 12.72
C ALA A 155 -1.88 10.55 11.57
N TYR A 156 -2.15 9.29 11.92
CA TYR A 156 -2.35 8.23 10.93
C TYR A 156 -3.58 8.50 10.07
N SER A 157 -4.72 8.81 10.72
CA SER A 157 -5.96 9.15 10.01
C SER A 157 -5.75 10.35 9.08
N ALA A 158 -5.20 11.46 9.58
CA ALA A 158 -4.93 12.64 8.77
C ALA A 158 -4.04 12.32 7.55
N SER A 159 -2.98 11.52 7.75
CA SER A 159 -2.10 11.10 6.65
C SER A 159 -2.82 10.29 5.58
N LYS A 160 -3.70 9.35 6.00
CA LYS A 160 -4.44 8.47 5.07
C LYS A 160 -5.59 9.19 4.37
N TRP A 161 -6.23 10.18 5.02
CA TRP A 161 -7.16 11.10 4.35
C TRP A 161 -6.45 12.00 3.34
N GLY A 162 -5.28 12.57 3.71
CA GLY A 162 -4.47 13.37 2.79
C GLY A 162 -4.02 12.57 1.56
N LEU A 163 -3.65 11.31 1.73
CA LEU A 163 -3.22 10.42 0.64
C LEU A 163 -4.34 10.19 -0.40
N ARG A 164 -5.61 10.17 0.00
CA ARG A 164 -6.74 10.12 -0.94
C ARG A 164 -6.79 11.37 -1.82
N GLY A 165 -6.63 12.55 -1.21
CA GLY A 165 -6.56 13.82 -1.96
C GLY A 165 -5.38 13.83 -2.94
N LEU A 166 -4.19 13.40 -2.48
CA LEU A 166 -3.00 13.27 -3.32
C LEU A 166 -3.22 12.30 -4.49
N THR A 167 -3.87 11.15 -4.23
CA THR A 167 -4.21 10.16 -5.27
C THR A 167 -5.05 10.79 -6.38
N LYS A 168 -6.08 11.56 -6.02
CA LYS A 168 -6.98 12.21 -7.00
C LYS A 168 -6.29 13.33 -7.77
N ALA A 169 -5.47 14.14 -7.10
CA ALA A 169 -4.69 15.18 -7.74
C ALA A 169 -3.72 14.60 -8.78
N ALA A 170 -2.94 13.57 -8.38
CA ALA A 170 -2.02 12.90 -9.29
C ALA A 170 -2.73 12.16 -10.44
N ALA A 171 -3.89 11.53 -10.16
CA ALA A 171 -4.70 10.88 -11.20
C ALA A 171 -5.15 11.87 -12.26
N MET A 172 -5.62 13.05 -11.85
CA MET A 172 -6.05 14.11 -12.77
C MET A 172 -4.87 14.65 -13.59
N GLU A 173 -3.73 14.92 -12.95
CA GLU A 173 -2.56 15.51 -13.61
C GLU A 173 -1.93 14.56 -14.63
N TYR A 174 -1.79 13.28 -14.28
CA TYR A 174 -1.02 12.33 -15.08
C TYR A 174 -1.85 11.46 -16.05
N ALA A 175 -3.17 11.63 -16.10
CA ALA A 175 -4.03 10.88 -17.03
C ALA A 175 -3.56 11.03 -18.49
N THR A 176 -3.19 12.25 -18.92
CA THR A 176 -2.67 12.51 -20.28
C THR A 176 -1.29 11.91 -20.55
N TRP A 177 -0.56 11.50 -19.48
CA TRP A 177 0.71 10.78 -19.57
C TRP A 177 0.51 9.27 -19.65
N LYS A 178 -0.72 8.79 -19.71
CA LYS A 178 -1.11 7.39 -19.66
C LYS A 178 -0.67 6.72 -18.34
N ILE A 179 -0.69 7.49 -17.25
CA ILE A 179 -0.42 6.99 -15.90
C ILE A 179 -1.72 7.00 -15.11
N ARG A 180 -2.13 5.82 -14.63
CA ARG A 180 -3.27 5.68 -13.73
C ARG A 180 -2.78 5.78 -12.29
N VAL A 181 -3.52 6.46 -11.43
CA VAL A 181 -3.19 6.59 -10.01
C VAL A 181 -4.41 6.22 -9.18
N ASN A 182 -4.30 5.17 -8.36
CA ASN A 182 -5.39 4.65 -7.53
C ASN A 182 -4.91 4.40 -6.11
N ALA A 183 -5.84 4.29 -5.18
CA ALA A 183 -5.56 3.90 -3.80
C ALA A 183 -6.30 2.62 -3.41
N VAL A 184 -5.62 1.75 -2.66
CA VAL A 184 -6.20 0.60 -1.97
C VAL A 184 -6.30 0.94 -0.49
N HIS A 185 -7.44 0.65 0.14
CA HIS A 185 -7.71 0.96 1.53
C HIS A 185 -7.99 -0.33 2.33
N PRO A 186 -6.94 -1.00 2.82
CA PRO A 186 -7.14 -2.17 3.68
C PRO A 186 -7.76 -1.79 5.04
N SER A 187 -8.50 -2.71 5.63
CA SER A 187 -8.85 -2.67 7.05
C SER A 187 -7.74 -3.35 7.87
N ILE A 188 -8.12 -4.21 8.84
CA ILE A 188 -7.13 -4.97 9.60
C ILE A 188 -6.48 -6.04 8.71
N VAL A 189 -5.15 -6.05 8.66
CA VAL A 189 -4.34 -7.01 7.91
C VAL A 189 -3.33 -7.62 8.86
N GLU A 190 -3.16 -8.93 8.84
CA GLU A 190 -2.16 -9.64 9.65
C GLU A 190 -0.73 -9.26 9.23
N THR A 191 -0.19 -8.24 9.89
CA THR A 191 1.16 -7.70 9.63
C THR A 191 1.90 -7.45 10.95
N PRO A 192 3.22 -7.25 10.91
CA PRO A 192 3.96 -6.81 12.10
C PRO A 192 3.41 -5.52 12.72
N MET A 193 2.72 -4.68 11.94
CA MET A 193 2.08 -3.45 12.42
C MET A 193 0.97 -3.72 13.45
N VAL A 194 0.30 -4.86 13.40
CA VAL A 194 -0.78 -5.23 14.34
C VAL A 194 -0.38 -6.34 15.30
N ALA A 195 0.86 -6.83 15.25
CA ALA A 195 1.35 -7.86 16.16
C ALA A 195 1.21 -7.40 17.63
N GLY A 196 0.60 -8.23 18.50
CA GLY A 196 0.34 -7.90 19.90
C GLY A 196 -0.92 -7.06 20.16
N ALA A 197 -1.75 -6.75 19.16
CA ALA A 197 -3.01 -6.02 19.29
C ALA A 197 -4.25 -6.95 19.26
N GLY A 198 -4.18 -8.14 19.86
CA GLY A 198 -5.19 -9.21 19.72
C GLY A 198 -6.63 -8.74 19.97
N ASN A 199 -6.92 -8.10 21.11
CA ASN A 199 -8.26 -7.59 21.40
C ASN A 199 -8.78 -6.59 20.36
N PHE A 200 -7.89 -5.75 19.79
CA PHE A 200 -8.26 -4.82 18.74
C PHE A 200 -8.54 -5.56 17.41
N VAL A 201 -7.73 -6.55 17.07
CA VAL A 201 -7.94 -7.39 15.89
C VAL A 201 -9.28 -8.10 15.99
N GLU A 202 -9.57 -8.79 17.11
CA GLU A 202 -10.85 -9.47 17.35
C GLU A 202 -12.05 -8.52 17.25
N ALA A 203 -11.93 -7.31 17.82
CA ALA A 203 -12.98 -6.31 17.72
C ALA A 203 -13.24 -5.88 16.28
N MET A 204 -12.18 -5.62 15.49
CA MET A 204 -12.29 -5.27 14.07
C MET A 204 -12.92 -6.40 13.25
N GLU A 205 -12.50 -7.65 13.47
CA GLU A 205 -13.05 -8.82 12.80
C GLU A 205 -14.55 -9.02 13.13
N SER A 206 -14.92 -8.82 14.40
CA SER A 206 -16.33 -8.89 14.82
C SER A 206 -17.22 -7.86 14.13
N MET A 207 -16.67 -6.71 13.76
CA MET A 207 -17.38 -5.65 13.04
C MET A 207 -17.33 -5.82 11.52
N THR A 208 -16.43 -6.63 11.02
CA THR A 208 -16.30 -6.91 9.59
C THR A 208 -17.42 -7.87 9.13
N PRO A 209 -18.22 -7.54 8.11
CA PRO A 209 -19.26 -8.43 7.61
C PRO A 209 -18.79 -9.83 7.21
N MET A 210 -17.60 -9.93 6.59
CA MET A 210 -16.97 -11.20 6.24
C MET A 210 -16.39 -11.97 7.43
N GLY A 211 -16.38 -11.41 8.66
CA GLY A 211 -16.02 -12.09 9.90
C GLY A 211 -14.54 -12.41 10.07
N ARG A 212 -13.66 -11.77 9.31
CA ARG A 212 -12.20 -11.95 9.39
C ARG A 212 -11.45 -10.68 8.99
N GLY A 213 -10.19 -10.60 9.37
CA GLY A 213 -9.25 -9.66 8.80
C GLY A 213 -8.87 -10.02 7.35
N ALA A 214 -8.27 -9.10 6.64
CA ALA A 214 -7.70 -9.36 5.33
C ALA A 214 -6.37 -10.11 5.47
N SER A 215 -6.15 -11.11 4.63
CA SER A 215 -4.83 -11.69 4.45
C SER A 215 -3.93 -10.76 3.63
N LEU A 216 -2.62 -10.97 3.70
CA LEU A 216 -1.67 -10.26 2.83
C LEU A 216 -2.01 -10.46 1.34
N ALA A 217 -2.50 -11.64 0.98
CA ALA A 217 -2.88 -11.96 -0.40
C ALA A 217 -4.12 -11.18 -0.87
N ASP A 218 -5.12 -10.97 0.00
CA ASP A 218 -6.32 -10.19 -0.35
C ASP A 218 -5.94 -8.79 -0.82
N VAL A 219 -5.01 -8.14 -0.09
CA VAL A 219 -4.54 -6.80 -0.44
C VAL A 219 -3.62 -6.81 -1.66
N ALA A 220 -2.65 -7.73 -1.70
CA ALA A 220 -1.69 -7.82 -2.81
C ALA A 220 -2.37 -8.08 -4.16
N HIS A 221 -3.45 -8.88 -4.20
CA HIS A 221 -4.23 -9.09 -5.44
C HIS A 221 -4.95 -7.82 -5.91
N ALA A 222 -5.49 -7.01 -4.99
CA ALA A 222 -6.11 -5.74 -5.35
C ALA A 222 -5.08 -4.74 -5.91
N VAL A 223 -3.88 -4.68 -5.30
CA VAL A 223 -2.76 -3.88 -5.79
C VAL A 223 -2.32 -4.33 -7.18
N LEU A 224 -2.12 -5.64 -7.37
CA LEU A 224 -1.74 -6.21 -8.66
C LEU A 224 -2.78 -5.88 -9.75
N PHE A 225 -4.08 -6.05 -9.45
CA PHE A 225 -5.15 -5.70 -10.37
C PHE A 225 -5.12 -4.23 -10.77
N LEU A 226 -5.05 -3.31 -9.80
CA LEU A 226 -5.03 -1.87 -10.10
C LEU A 226 -3.76 -1.44 -10.86
N ALA A 227 -2.65 -2.15 -10.69
CA ALA A 227 -1.42 -1.90 -11.43
C ALA A 227 -1.45 -2.46 -12.85
N SER A 228 -2.30 -3.45 -13.14
CA SER A 228 -2.34 -4.20 -14.40
C SER A 228 -3.08 -3.48 -15.53
N ASP A 229 -2.91 -3.95 -16.76
CA ASP A 229 -3.61 -3.44 -17.93
C ASP A 229 -5.12 -3.74 -17.89
N GLU A 230 -5.57 -4.74 -17.10
CA GLU A 230 -6.98 -5.06 -16.85
C GLU A 230 -7.72 -3.91 -16.15
N ALA A 231 -6.99 -3.03 -15.44
CA ALA A 231 -7.52 -1.83 -14.82
C ALA A 231 -7.33 -0.56 -15.70
N SER A 232 -7.18 -0.71 -17.01
CA SER A 232 -6.79 0.36 -17.95
C SER A 232 -7.69 1.60 -17.95
N PHE A 233 -8.94 1.48 -17.49
CA PHE A 233 -9.89 2.60 -17.42
C PHE A 233 -10.21 3.04 -15.98
N LEU A 234 -9.41 2.60 -15.00
CA LEU A 234 -9.57 2.94 -13.59
C LEU A 234 -8.46 3.92 -13.16
N THR A 235 -8.83 5.15 -12.82
CA THR A 235 -7.93 6.15 -12.24
C THR A 235 -8.68 7.04 -11.25
N GLY A 236 -8.01 7.50 -10.19
CA GLY A 236 -8.62 8.29 -9.11
C GLY A 236 -9.52 7.49 -8.17
N LEU A 237 -9.47 6.14 -8.22
CA LEU A 237 -10.29 5.25 -7.42
C LEU A 237 -9.75 5.15 -5.99
N ASP A 238 -10.66 5.16 -5.02
CA ASP A 238 -10.46 4.68 -3.66
C ASP A 238 -11.09 3.28 -3.56
N LEU A 239 -10.28 2.22 -3.45
CA LEU A 239 -10.74 0.83 -3.38
C LEU A 239 -10.61 0.28 -1.97
N PRO A 240 -11.71 0.15 -1.18
CA PRO A 240 -11.67 -0.57 0.09
C PRO A 240 -11.39 -2.06 -0.12
N VAL A 241 -10.47 -2.61 0.68
CA VAL A 241 -10.19 -4.05 0.80
C VAL A 241 -10.36 -4.43 2.26
N ASP A 242 -11.62 -4.51 2.69
CA ASP A 242 -11.99 -4.43 4.09
C ASP A 242 -13.10 -5.40 4.51
N GLY A 243 -13.49 -6.33 3.65
CA GLY A 243 -14.56 -7.29 3.93
C GLY A 243 -15.94 -6.67 4.22
N GLY A 244 -16.17 -5.44 3.71
CA GLY A 244 -17.40 -4.67 3.90
C GLY A 244 -17.42 -3.82 5.17
N PHE A 245 -16.28 -3.68 5.87
CA PHE A 245 -16.20 -2.94 7.13
C PHE A 245 -16.68 -1.50 7.00
N THR A 246 -16.24 -0.75 6.01
CA THR A 246 -16.58 0.67 5.84
C THR A 246 -18.03 0.89 5.45
N GLU A 247 -18.51 0.16 4.46
CA GLU A 247 -19.82 0.41 3.84
C GLU A 247 -20.97 -0.31 4.57
N LEU A 248 -20.71 -1.48 5.13
CA LEU A 248 -21.74 -2.39 5.63
C LEU A 248 -21.65 -2.65 7.14
N GLY A 249 -20.48 -2.41 7.75
CA GLY A 249 -20.14 -2.87 9.10
C GLY A 249 -21.15 -2.41 10.17
N THR A 250 -21.57 -1.16 10.13
CA THR A 250 -22.52 -0.58 11.09
C THR A 250 -23.86 -1.34 11.08
N TYR A 251 -24.48 -1.48 9.92
CA TYR A 251 -25.78 -2.14 9.84
C TYR A 251 -25.69 -3.67 9.98
N ALA A 252 -24.57 -4.28 9.56
CA ALA A 252 -24.30 -5.68 9.84
C ALA A 252 -24.28 -5.95 11.36
N GLN A 253 -23.62 -5.08 12.12
CA GLN A 253 -23.56 -5.19 13.58
C GLN A 253 -24.93 -4.95 14.25
N VAL A 254 -25.68 -3.94 13.79
CA VAL A 254 -27.05 -3.70 14.29
C VAL A 254 -27.92 -4.94 14.07
N ARG A 255 -27.88 -5.52 12.86
CA ARG A 255 -28.63 -6.74 12.54
C ARG A 255 -28.23 -7.91 13.42
N ARG A 256 -26.94 -8.18 13.60
CA ARG A 256 -26.45 -9.28 14.46
C ARG A 256 -26.95 -9.13 15.89
N ARG A 257 -26.91 -7.92 16.46
CA ARG A 257 -27.42 -7.65 17.82
C ARG A 257 -28.92 -7.81 17.91
N ALA A 258 -29.68 -7.30 16.93
CA ALA A 258 -31.13 -7.37 16.91
C ALA A 258 -31.67 -8.81 16.75
N THR A 259 -30.94 -9.68 16.05
CA THR A 259 -31.37 -11.07 15.78
C THR A 259 -30.74 -12.09 16.73
N GLY A 260 -29.94 -11.67 17.72
CA GLY A 260 -29.25 -12.58 18.64
C GLY A 260 -28.11 -13.40 17.98
N GLN A 261 -27.79 -13.15 16.71
CA GLN A 261 -26.72 -13.87 15.97
C GLN A 261 -25.30 -13.46 16.38
N GLY A 262 -25.16 -12.51 17.30
CA GLY A 262 -23.84 -12.03 17.80
C GLY A 262 -23.10 -13.02 18.71
N GLN A 263 -23.69 -14.16 19.07
CA GLN A 263 -23.09 -15.21 19.92
C GLN A 263 -22.65 -16.47 19.16
N ALA A 264 -22.88 -16.56 17.84
CA ALA A 264 -22.72 -17.80 17.08
C ALA A 264 -21.42 -17.93 16.26
N LEU A 265 -20.48 -16.98 16.38
CA LEU A 265 -19.17 -17.08 15.72
C LEU A 265 -18.05 -17.20 16.78
N ARG A 266 -18.14 -18.28 17.60
CA ARG A 266 -17.03 -18.82 18.38
C ARG A 266 -16.75 -20.25 17.96
#